data_1bef6542e579682f46d95da23f676bac
#
_entry.id   1bef6542e579682f46d95da23f676bac
#
_cell.length_a   1.000
_cell.length_b   1.000
_cell.length_c   1.000
_cell.angle_alpha   90.00
_cell.angle_beta   90.00
_cell.angle_gamma   90.00
#
_symmetry.space_group_name_H-M   'P 1'
#
loop_
_entity.id
_entity.type
_entity.pdbx_description
1 polymer ?
#
loop_
_entity_poly.entity_id
_entity_poly.type
_entity_poly.pdbx_seq_one_letter_code
_entity_poly.pdbx_strand_id
1 'polypeptide(L)'
;LLINKTTYFIKGICYNPVEKGHTERSFTNIDIDLDIMKEAGINTIRVYLPIEEISVLDKIADAGIKVITSFGYNQGGQNDILSGSYLDYINKFKNHKAILLWELGNEYNYHPEWFDGDIKNWYSSLQSAARTIHHHDPYHPVASAHGELPDGDVLAATTNVDLWGMNVYRWDNPENIFKQWSALSDKPMYLSEAGSDS
;
A
#
# COMPACT_ATOMS: atom_id res chain seq x y z
N LEU A 1 -8.81 7.98 -7.75
CA LEU A 1 -9.30 6.63 -7.99
C LEU A 1 -10.78 6.64 -8.39
N LEU A 2 -11.22 5.59 -9.08
CA LEU A 2 -12.64 5.37 -9.41
C LEU A 2 -13.04 3.98 -8.89
N ILE A 3 -14.14 3.92 -8.14
CA ILE A 3 -14.78 2.65 -7.79
C ILE A 3 -16.15 2.64 -8.46
N ASN A 4 -16.42 1.69 -9.33
CA ASN A 4 -17.68 1.61 -10.10
C ASN A 4 -18.03 2.93 -10.81
N LYS A 5 -17.03 3.58 -11.41
CA LYS A 5 -17.14 4.88 -12.11
C LYS A 5 -17.43 6.09 -11.19
N THR A 6 -17.41 5.90 -9.88
CA THR A 6 -17.57 6.97 -8.89
C THR A 6 -16.21 7.37 -8.34
N THR A 7 -15.97 8.68 -8.24
CA THR A 7 -14.73 9.19 -7.65
C THR A 7 -14.59 8.71 -6.19
N TYR A 8 -13.46 8.10 -5.91
CA TYR A 8 -13.08 7.64 -4.59
C TYR A 8 -11.89 8.45 -4.08
N PHE A 9 -12.10 9.18 -3.01
CA PHE A 9 -11.06 9.94 -2.33
C PHE A 9 -10.63 9.18 -1.09
N ILE A 10 -9.34 8.82 -1.00
CA ILE A 10 -8.78 8.10 0.15
C ILE A 10 -8.78 9.00 1.38
N LYS A 11 -9.47 8.58 2.43
CA LYS A 11 -9.38 9.10 3.80
C LYS A 11 -8.98 7.93 4.67
N GLY A 12 -7.68 7.76 4.84
CA GLY A 12 -7.12 6.51 5.35
C GLY A 12 -6.29 6.66 6.61
N ILE A 13 -6.05 5.53 7.23
CA ILE A 13 -5.06 5.34 8.30
C ILE A 13 -4.25 4.09 8.04
N CYS A 14 -3.01 4.07 8.53
CA CYS A 14 -2.24 2.84 8.67
C CYS A 14 -2.82 2.03 9.84
N TYR A 15 -3.10 0.75 9.60
CA TYR A 15 -3.78 -0.09 10.58
C TYR A 15 -2.99 -1.37 10.85
N ASN A 16 -2.46 -1.45 12.05
CA ASN A 16 -1.75 -2.63 12.54
C ASN A 16 -2.16 -2.88 14.00
N PRO A 17 -3.31 -3.56 14.22
CA PRO A 17 -3.88 -3.74 15.56
C PRO A 17 -3.03 -4.70 16.38
N VAL A 18 -2.31 -4.16 17.35
CA VAL A 18 -1.53 -4.91 18.33
C VAL A 18 -2.05 -4.58 19.71
N GLU A 19 -2.50 -5.58 20.45
CA GLU A 19 -3.00 -5.39 21.80
C GLU A 19 -1.88 -4.92 22.73
N LYS A 20 -2.24 -4.11 23.72
CA LYS A 20 -1.26 -3.60 24.69
C LYS A 20 -0.54 -4.75 25.40
N GLY A 21 0.78 -4.75 25.28
CA GLY A 21 1.66 -5.79 25.88
C GLY A 21 1.88 -7.01 24.98
N HIS A 22 1.34 -7.01 23.78
CA HIS A 22 1.58 -8.03 22.75
C HIS A 22 2.45 -7.49 21.62
N THR A 23 3.00 -8.38 20.79
CA THR A 23 3.82 -8.05 19.63
C THR A 23 3.17 -8.47 18.32
N GLU A 24 2.18 -9.34 18.40
CA GLU A 24 1.51 -9.90 17.24
C GLU A 24 0.20 -9.16 16.95
N ARG A 25 -0.12 -9.05 15.66
CA ARG A 25 -1.36 -8.46 15.18
C ARG A 25 -2.56 -9.33 15.59
N SER A 26 -3.61 -8.67 16.08
CA SER A 26 -4.86 -9.33 16.52
C SER A 26 -6.06 -8.53 16.02
N PHE A 27 -7.03 -9.21 15.41
CA PHE A 27 -8.30 -8.62 14.97
C PHE A 27 -9.47 -8.87 15.95
N THR A 28 -9.17 -9.24 17.20
CA THR A 28 -10.20 -9.52 18.22
C THR A 28 -11.17 -8.35 18.41
N ASN A 29 -10.66 -7.12 18.34
CA ASN A 29 -11.44 -5.90 18.56
C ASN A 29 -11.85 -5.20 17.24
N ILE A 30 -11.81 -5.91 16.10
CA ILE A 30 -12.04 -5.31 14.78
C ILE A 30 -13.38 -4.55 14.69
N ASP A 31 -14.44 -5.02 15.31
CA ASP A 31 -15.76 -4.38 15.25
C ASP A 31 -15.73 -3.00 15.92
N ILE A 32 -15.05 -2.88 17.07
CA ILE A 32 -14.87 -1.61 17.78
C ILE A 32 -14.02 -0.65 16.97
N ASP A 33 -12.91 -1.15 16.41
CA ASP A 33 -12.01 -0.35 15.60
C ASP A 33 -12.72 0.21 14.35
N LEU A 34 -13.53 -0.63 13.68
CA LEU A 34 -14.30 -0.21 12.51
C LEU A 34 -15.36 0.85 12.85
N ASP A 35 -16.01 0.75 14.00
CA ASP A 35 -16.98 1.76 14.44
C ASP A 35 -16.28 3.11 14.70
N ILE A 36 -15.14 3.12 15.37
CA ILE A 36 -14.32 4.32 15.58
C ILE A 36 -13.86 4.92 14.25
N MET A 37 -13.39 4.09 13.32
CA MET A 37 -12.97 4.53 11.99
C MET A 37 -14.12 5.18 11.23
N LYS A 38 -15.33 4.61 11.28
CA LYS A 38 -16.52 5.16 10.63
C LYS A 38 -16.92 6.51 11.23
N GLU A 39 -16.91 6.63 12.56
CA GLU A 39 -17.18 7.91 13.24
C GLU A 39 -16.16 8.99 12.83
N ALA A 40 -14.89 8.63 12.64
CA ALA A 40 -13.85 9.52 12.16
C ALA A 40 -13.93 9.83 10.65
N GLY A 41 -14.86 9.19 9.91
CA GLY A 41 -15.01 9.37 8.47
C GLY A 41 -13.92 8.69 7.64
N ILE A 42 -13.22 7.71 8.23
CA ILE A 42 -12.22 6.89 7.54
C ILE A 42 -12.94 5.92 6.58
N ASN A 43 -12.43 5.84 5.36
CA ASN A 43 -12.95 4.92 4.34
C ASN A 43 -11.90 3.92 3.83
N THR A 44 -10.65 4.06 4.26
CA THR A 44 -9.54 3.22 3.78
C THR A 44 -8.60 2.90 4.93
N ILE A 45 -8.18 1.66 5.01
CA ILE A 45 -7.05 1.26 5.85
C ILE A 45 -5.89 0.79 4.97
N ARG A 46 -4.67 1.10 5.38
CA ARG A 46 -3.45 0.57 4.81
C ARG A 46 -2.85 -0.43 5.79
N VAL A 47 -2.56 -1.63 5.32
CA VAL A 47 -1.97 -2.69 6.13
C VAL A 47 -0.60 -3.06 5.58
N TYR A 48 0.39 -3.19 6.48
CA TYR A 48 1.77 -3.56 6.13
C TYR A 48 1.94 -5.05 5.82
N LEU A 49 1.01 -5.87 6.33
CA LEU A 49 0.93 -7.30 6.07
C LEU A 49 -0.49 -7.65 5.64
N PRO A 50 -0.67 -8.52 4.63
CA PRO A 50 -1.98 -8.94 4.18
C PRO A 50 -2.85 -9.51 5.30
N ILE A 51 -4.16 -9.30 5.19
CA ILE A 51 -5.16 -9.89 6.11
C ILE A 51 -5.61 -11.22 5.51
N GLU A 52 -5.27 -12.31 6.16
CA GLU A 52 -5.55 -13.67 5.66
C GLU A 52 -6.97 -14.16 6.01
N GLU A 53 -7.57 -13.59 7.05
CA GLU A 53 -8.88 -13.97 7.57
C GLU A 53 -9.99 -13.33 6.75
N ILE A 54 -10.70 -14.16 5.96
CA ILE A 54 -11.80 -13.69 5.12
C ILE A 54 -12.89 -12.99 5.94
N SER A 55 -13.19 -13.49 7.14
CA SER A 55 -14.20 -12.91 8.03
C SER A 55 -13.84 -11.50 8.50
N VAL A 56 -12.54 -11.19 8.61
CA VAL A 56 -12.06 -9.83 8.94
C VAL A 56 -12.24 -8.92 7.73
N LEU A 57 -11.87 -9.39 6.54
CA LEU A 57 -12.08 -8.65 5.29
C LEU A 57 -13.57 -8.40 5.01
N ASP A 58 -14.44 -9.38 5.30
CA ASP A 58 -15.89 -9.24 5.18
C ASP A 58 -16.39 -8.10 6.07
N LYS A 59 -16.01 -8.07 7.35
CA LYS A 59 -16.38 -7.01 8.31
C LYS A 59 -15.90 -5.63 7.84
N ILE A 60 -14.67 -5.54 7.32
CA ILE A 60 -14.13 -4.29 6.77
C ILE A 60 -14.97 -3.82 5.57
N ALA A 61 -15.33 -4.75 4.66
CA ALA A 61 -16.17 -4.44 3.51
C ALA A 61 -17.57 -4.01 3.91
N ASP A 62 -18.20 -4.68 4.90
CA ASP A 62 -19.53 -4.37 5.41
C ASP A 62 -19.56 -3.02 6.13
N ALA A 63 -18.45 -2.61 6.74
CA ALA A 63 -18.26 -1.27 7.28
C ALA A 63 -18.10 -0.18 6.22
N GLY A 64 -18.01 -0.56 4.93
CA GLY A 64 -17.80 0.38 3.81
C GLY A 64 -16.35 0.85 3.69
N ILE A 65 -15.42 0.20 4.37
CA ILE A 65 -13.99 0.52 4.38
C ILE A 65 -13.26 -0.34 3.34
N LYS A 66 -12.23 0.23 2.72
CA LYS A 66 -11.36 -0.43 1.75
C LYS A 66 -9.97 -0.69 2.32
N VAL A 67 -9.26 -1.65 1.72
CA VAL A 67 -7.93 -2.06 2.15
C VAL A 67 -6.90 -1.81 1.05
N ILE A 68 -5.85 -1.10 1.38
CA ILE A 68 -4.58 -1.09 0.66
C ILE A 68 -3.76 -2.23 1.24
N THR A 69 -3.53 -3.27 0.45
CA THR A 69 -2.80 -4.47 0.89
C THR A 69 -1.36 -4.40 0.43
N SER A 70 -0.42 -4.37 1.38
CA SER A 70 1.01 -4.31 1.09
C SER A 70 1.67 -5.68 1.12
N PHE A 71 2.62 -5.88 0.21
CA PHE A 71 3.47 -7.07 0.12
C PHE A 71 4.92 -6.70 0.35
N GLY A 72 5.64 -7.57 1.05
CA GLY A 72 7.05 -7.40 1.37
C GLY A 72 8.00 -8.04 0.36
N TYR A 73 9.29 -7.79 0.53
CA TYR A 73 10.37 -8.32 -0.29
C TYR A 73 11.32 -9.14 0.58
N ASN A 74 11.62 -10.36 0.14
CA ASN A 74 12.56 -11.27 0.81
C ASN A 74 12.26 -11.48 2.31
N GLN A 75 10.98 -11.59 2.64
CA GLN A 75 10.55 -11.79 4.02
C GLN A 75 10.67 -13.27 4.46
N GLY A 76 11.07 -14.15 3.55
CA GLY A 76 11.23 -15.59 3.81
C GLY A 76 9.96 -16.33 4.17
N GLY A 77 8.80 -15.73 3.90
CA GLY A 77 7.49 -16.20 4.29
C GLY A 77 6.45 -16.15 3.16
N GLN A 78 5.20 -16.17 3.57
CA GLN A 78 4.07 -15.97 2.67
C GLN A 78 4.02 -14.52 2.18
N ASN A 79 3.44 -14.31 1.01
CA ASN A 79 3.21 -12.98 0.44
C ASN A 79 4.48 -12.20 0.09
N ASP A 80 5.56 -12.89 -0.21
CA ASP A 80 6.86 -12.32 -0.55
C ASP A 80 7.00 -12.04 -2.04
N ILE A 81 7.47 -10.85 -2.39
CA ILE A 81 7.66 -10.38 -3.77
C ILE A 81 8.77 -11.17 -4.46
N LEU A 82 9.87 -11.48 -3.77
CA LEU A 82 11.02 -12.16 -4.36
C LEU A 82 10.68 -13.60 -4.77
N SER A 83 9.99 -14.34 -3.91
CA SER A 83 9.56 -15.72 -4.19
C SER A 83 8.33 -15.79 -5.11
N GLY A 84 7.59 -14.71 -5.26
CA GLY A 84 6.32 -14.66 -5.99
C GLY A 84 5.12 -15.18 -5.21
N SER A 85 5.27 -15.54 -3.94
CA SER A 85 4.18 -16.12 -3.12
C SER A 85 3.02 -15.15 -2.88
N TYR A 86 3.22 -13.85 -3.04
CA TYR A 86 2.17 -12.83 -3.00
C TYR A 86 1.05 -13.08 -4.03
N LEU A 87 1.33 -13.79 -5.12
CA LEU A 87 0.34 -14.09 -6.16
C LEU A 87 -0.76 -15.04 -5.68
N ASP A 88 -0.46 -15.89 -4.72
CA ASP A 88 -1.47 -16.78 -4.12
C ASP A 88 -2.53 -15.96 -3.38
N TYR A 89 -2.08 -14.93 -2.64
CA TYR A 89 -2.98 -13.99 -1.98
C TYR A 89 -3.82 -13.20 -2.99
N ILE A 90 -3.20 -12.64 -4.01
CA ILE A 90 -3.89 -11.89 -5.07
C ILE A 90 -4.97 -12.77 -5.73
N ASN A 91 -4.61 -13.98 -6.16
CA ASN A 91 -5.55 -14.89 -6.80
C ASN A 91 -6.73 -15.26 -5.90
N LYS A 92 -6.49 -15.39 -4.59
CA LYS A 92 -7.52 -15.68 -3.59
C LYS A 92 -8.47 -14.50 -3.34
N PHE A 93 -7.93 -13.27 -3.26
CA PHE A 93 -8.68 -12.13 -2.75
C PHE A 93 -8.99 -11.03 -3.77
N LYS A 94 -8.53 -11.11 -5.02
CA LYS A 94 -8.76 -10.07 -6.06
C LYS A 94 -10.23 -9.73 -6.34
N ASN A 95 -11.15 -10.62 -6.01
CA ASN A 95 -12.57 -10.35 -6.15
C ASN A 95 -13.24 -9.92 -4.84
N HIS A 96 -12.48 -9.76 -3.76
CA HIS A 96 -13.02 -9.40 -2.46
C HIS A 96 -13.35 -7.92 -2.40
N LYS A 97 -14.55 -7.58 -1.92
CA LYS A 97 -15.07 -6.21 -1.90
C LYS A 97 -14.24 -5.22 -1.09
N ALA A 98 -13.48 -5.70 -0.09
CA ALA A 98 -12.62 -4.84 0.72
C ALA A 98 -11.40 -4.33 -0.06
N ILE A 99 -10.87 -5.09 -1.00
CA ILE A 99 -9.61 -4.74 -1.69
C ILE A 99 -9.79 -3.46 -2.50
N LEU A 100 -8.85 -2.53 -2.35
CA LEU A 100 -8.79 -1.29 -3.10
C LEU A 100 -7.67 -1.31 -4.14
N LEU A 101 -6.47 -1.69 -3.70
CA LEU A 101 -5.29 -1.76 -4.53
C LEU A 101 -4.23 -2.66 -3.87
N TRP A 102 -3.24 -3.04 -4.67
CA TRP A 102 -2.06 -3.78 -4.25
C TRP A 102 -0.88 -2.84 -4.10
N GLU A 103 -0.21 -2.87 -2.97
CA GLU A 103 0.98 -2.06 -2.71
C GLU A 103 2.21 -2.96 -2.59
N LEU A 104 3.32 -2.55 -3.20
CA LEU A 104 4.57 -3.29 -3.22
C LEU A 104 5.66 -2.51 -2.49
N GLY A 105 6.15 -3.09 -1.41
CA GLY A 105 7.20 -2.51 -0.57
C GLY A 105 6.76 -1.31 0.26
N ASN A 106 7.62 -0.92 1.19
CA ASN A 106 7.47 0.27 2.03
C ASN A 106 8.86 0.86 2.30
N GLU A 107 9.13 2.06 1.78
CA GLU A 107 10.39 2.81 1.97
C GLU A 107 11.66 2.05 1.58
N TYR A 108 11.57 1.08 0.69
CA TYR A 108 12.71 0.26 0.29
C TYR A 108 13.81 1.06 -0.41
N ASN A 109 13.48 2.27 -0.91
CA ASN A 109 14.46 3.20 -1.44
C ASN A 109 15.53 3.63 -0.45
N TYR A 110 15.29 3.50 0.86
CA TYR A 110 16.28 3.80 1.90
C TYR A 110 17.18 2.63 2.26
N HIS A 111 16.93 1.43 1.68
CA HIS A 111 17.56 0.18 2.08
C HIS A 111 18.25 -0.54 0.92
N PRO A 112 19.23 0.09 0.22
CA PRO A 112 19.95 -0.58 -0.87
C PRO A 112 20.67 -1.85 -0.40
N GLU A 113 21.03 -1.93 0.88
CA GLU A 113 21.67 -3.10 1.47
C GLU A 113 20.79 -4.36 1.43
N TRP A 114 19.47 -4.24 1.30
CA TRP A 114 18.57 -5.36 1.13
C TRP A 114 18.56 -5.91 -0.30
N PHE A 115 19.15 -5.17 -1.23
CA PHE A 115 19.13 -5.43 -2.67
C PHE A 115 20.55 -5.52 -3.25
N ASP A 116 21.41 -6.29 -2.56
CA ASP A 116 22.82 -6.49 -2.96
C ASP A 116 23.63 -5.17 -3.09
N GLY A 117 23.23 -4.15 -2.33
CA GLY A 117 23.87 -2.83 -2.35
C GLY A 117 23.48 -1.94 -3.54
N ASP A 118 22.59 -2.39 -4.41
CA ASP A 118 22.11 -1.59 -5.55
C ASP A 118 20.57 -1.50 -5.54
N ILE A 119 20.06 -0.33 -5.24
CA ILE A 119 18.61 -0.07 -5.20
C ILE A 119 17.91 -0.30 -6.54
N LYS A 120 18.63 -0.31 -7.65
CA LYS A 120 18.06 -0.64 -8.96
C LYS A 120 17.54 -2.07 -9.04
N ASN A 121 18.06 -2.98 -8.22
CA ASN A 121 17.56 -4.34 -8.10
C ASN A 121 16.13 -4.34 -7.53
N TRP A 122 15.86 -3.47 -6.54
CA TRP A 122 14.49 -3.26 -6.05
C TRP A 122 13.57 -2.75 -7.16
N TYR A 123 13.94 -1.68 -7.85
CA TYR A 123 13.07 -1.10 -8.90
C TYR A 123 12.83 -2.07 -10.05
N SER A 124 13.79 -2.91 -10.39
CA SER A 124 13.63 -3.98 -11.37
C SER A 124 12.62 -5.04 -10.90
N SER A 125 12.70 -5.43 -9.62
CA SER A 125 11.77 -6.37 -9.00
C SER A 125 10.37 -5.77 -8.89
N LEU A 126 10.25 -4.51 -8.48
CA LEU A 126 9.01 -3.76 -8.43
C LEU A 126 8.31 -3.70 -9.79
N GLN A 127 9.05 -3.33 -10.84
CA GLN A 127 8.54 -3.28 -12.21
C GLN A 127 8.03 -4.65 -12.68
N SER A 128 8.79 -5.71 -12.40
CA SER A 128 8.41 -7.08 -12.76
C SER A 128 7.18 -7.56 -12.00
N ALA A 129 7.14 -7.33 -10.69
CA ALA A 129 6.01 -7.71 -9.85
C ALA A 129 4.74 -6.97 -10.24
N ALA A 130 4.80 -5.65 -10.46
CA ALA A 130 3.66 -4.86 -10.92
C ALA A 130 3.09 -5.38 -12.24
N ARG A 131 3.96 -5.66 -13.21
CA ARG A 131 3.55 -6.28 -14.49
C ARG A 131 2.88 -7.65 -14.29
N THR A 132 3.40 -8.46 -13.39
CA THR A 132 2.84 -9.78 -13.09
C THR A 132 1.48 -9.66 -12.44
N ILE A 133 1.31 -8.70 -11.51
CA ILE A 133 0.01 -8.43 -10.89
C ILE A 133 -1.02 -8.05 -11.94
N HIS A 134 -0.73 -7.14 -12.86
CA HIS A 134 -1.65 -6.75 -13.93
C HIS A 134 -2.10 -7.92 -14.80
N HIS A 135 -1.23 -8.93 -14.97
CA HIS A 135 -1.60 -10.15 -15.69
C HIS A 135 -2.59 -11.02 -14.90
N HIS A 136 -2.46 -11.08 -13.58
CA HIS A 136 -3.31 -11.88 -12.70
C HIS A 136 -4.58 -11.14 -12.25
N ASP A 137 -4.49 -9.82 -12.14
CA ASP A 137 -5.58 -8.92 -11.72
C ASP A 137 -5.51 -7.60 -12.49
N PRO A 138 -6.22 -7.50 -13.62
CA PRO A 138 -6.22 -6.28 -14.43
C PRO A 138 -7.14 -5.17 -13.88
N TYR A 139 -7.80 -5.38 -12.75
CA TYR A 139 -8.82 -4.47 -12.24
C TYR A 139 -8.33 -3.61 -11.08
N HIS A 140 -7.45 -4.12 -10.24
CA HIS A 140 -6.90 -3.37 -9.12
C HIS A 140 -5.58 -2.72 -9.52
N PRO A 141 -5.41 -1.42 -9.24
CA PRO A 141 -4.16 -0.75 -9.52
C PRO A 141 -3.05 -1.23 -8.58
N VAL A 142 -1.82 -1.11 -9.06
CA VAL A 142 -0.60 -1.43 -8.32
C VAL A 142 0.11 -0.16 -7.89
N ALA A 143 0.43 -0.07 -6.61
CA ALA A 143 1.17 1.03 -5.99
C ALA A 143 2.52 0.58 -5.44
N SER A 144 3.37 1.54 -5.10
CA SER A 144 4.51 1.33 -4.21
C SER A 144 4.59 2.48 -3.22
N ALA A 145 4.87 2.19 -1.95
CA ALA A 145 5.11 3.20 -0.94
C ALA A 145 6.58 3.58 -0.92
N HIS A 146 6.87 4.82 -1.26
CA HIS A 146 8.22 5.37 -1.39
C HIS A 146 8.49 6.40 -0.30
N GLY A 147 9.65 6.33 0.30
CA GLY A 147 10.12 7.39 1.20
C GLY A 147 10.43 8.65 0.39
N GLU A 148 9.66 9.71 0.60
CA GLU A 148 9.69 10.93 -0.20
C GLU A 148 9.31 10.70 -1.68
N LEU A 149 9.59 11.66 -2.55
CA LEU A 149 9.30 11.58 -3.98
C LEU A 149 10.33 10.70 -4.70
N PRO A 150 9.91 9.76 -5.55
CA PRO A 150 10.82 9.11 -6.48
C PRO A 150 11.32 10.11 -7.52
N ASP A 151 12.53 9.92 -8.01
CA ASP A 151 13.09 10.73 -9.09
C ASP A 151 12.62 10.26 -10.48
N GLY A 152 13.03 10.99 -11.52
CA GLY A 152 12.66 10.68 -12.90
C GLY A 152 13.20 9.34 -13.40
N ASP A 153 14.37 8.89 -12.94
CA ASP A 153 14.97 7.61 -13.32
C ASP A 153 14.16 6.44 -12.73
N VAL A 154 13.72 6.57 -11.47
CA VAL A 154 12.84 5.61 -10.82
C VAL A 154 11.52 5.51 -11.56
N LEU A 155 10.89 6.64 -11.89
CA LEU A 155 9.63 6.65 -12.63
C LEU A 155 9.75 6.02 -14.01
N ALA A 156 10.86 6.26 -14.70
CA ALA A 156 11.15 5.65 -16.00
C ALA A 156 11.38 4.13 -15.90
N ALA A 157 11.99 3.67 -14.81
CA ALA A 157 12.26 2.25 -14.56
C ALA A 157 11.03 1.47 -14.10
N THR A 158 10.01 2.14 -13.56
CA THR A 158 8.84 1.51 -12.89
C THR A 158 7.52 1.89 -13.56
N THR A 159 7.46 1.80 -14.86
CA THR A 159 6.30 2.22 -15.66
C THR A 159 5.01 1.44 -15.37
N ASN A 160 5.12 0.21 -14.86
CA ASN A 160 3.98 -0.63 -14.48
C ASN A 160 3.39 -0.30 -13.09
N VAL A 161 4.02 0.58 -12.30
CA VAL A 161 3.40 1.12 -11.09
C VAL A 161 2.36 2.16 -11.51
N ASP A 162 1.09 1.97 -11.13
CA ASP A 162 -0.02 2.82 -11.58
C ASP A 162 -0.12 4.11 -10.78
N LEU A 163 0.12 4.03 -9.47
CA LEU A 163 0.09 5.17 -8.57
C LEU A 163 1.16 5.02 -7.48
N TRP A 164 1.53 6.14 -6.88
CA TRP A 164 2.58 6.17 -5.89
C TRP A 164 2.05 6.56 -4.52
N GLY A 165 2.37 5.78 -3.50
CA GLY A 165 2.27 6.14 -2.10
C GLY A 165 3.52 6.89 -1.68
N MET A 166 3.36 8.03 -0.98
CA MET A 166 4.48 8.80 -0.45
C MET A 166 4.43 8.78 1.08
N ASN A 167 5.53 8.36 1.69
CA ASN A 167 5.74 8.52 3.12
C ASN A 167 6.45 9.85 3.34
N VAL A 168 5.75 10.82 3.96
CA VAL A 168 6.19 12.20 4.05
C VAL A 168 6.17 12.67 5.50
N TYR A 169 7.36 12.93 6.05
CA TYR A 169 7.57 13.39 7.41
C TYR A 169 8.36 14.70 7.39
N ARG A 170 7.71 15.77 6.91
CA ARG A 170 8.35 17.07 6.76
C ARG A 170 7.87 18.04 7.83
N TRP A 171 8.77 18.94 8.26
CA TRP A 171 8.45 20.03 9.16
C TRP A 171 7.69 21.18 8.48
N ASP A 172 7.75 21.24 7.15
CA ASP A 172 7.08 22.26 6.34
C ASP A 172 5.65 21.85 5.99
N ASN A 173 4.97 22.73 5.24
CA ASN A 173 3.61 22.46 4.78
C ASN A 173 3.59 21.23 3.85
N PRO A 174 2.94 20.12 4.24
CA PRO A 174 2.87 18.89 3.42
C PRO A 174 2.16 19.11 2.07
N GLU A 175 1.40 20.20 1.91
CA GLU A 175 0.78 20.54 0.62
C GLU A 175 1.80 20.71 -0.50
N ASN A 176 3.04 21.06 -0.18
CA ASN A 176 4.09 21.25 -1.16
C ASN A 176 4.42 19.96 -1.93
N ILE A 177 4.20 18.78 -1.34
CA ILE A 177 4.45 17.50 -1.98
C ILE A 177 3.60 17.32 -3.24
N PHE A 178 2.33 17.74 -3.21
CA PHE A 178 1.43 17.61 -4.35
C PHE A 178 1.86 18.48 -5.53
N LYS A 179 2.37 19.70 -5.25
CA LYS A 179 2.91 20.60 -6.29
C LYS A 179 4.19 20.03 -6.90
N GLN A 180 5.07 19.48 -6.07
CA GLN A 180 6.30 18.84 -6.53
C GLN A 180 5.99 17.60 -7.38
N TRP A 181 5.04 16.78 -6.94
CA TRP A 181 4.62 15.61 -7.68
C TRP A 181 4.02 15.97 -9.05
N SER A 182 3.12 16.94 -9.10
CA SER A 182 2.48 17.35 -10.36
C SER A 182 3.46 17.95 -11.38
N ALA A 183 4.63 18.43 -10.93
CA ALA A 183 5.71 18.87 -11.81
C ALA A 183 6.59 17.72 -12.31
N LEU A 184 6.56 16.56 -11.62
CA LEU A 184 7.41 15.42 -11.88
C LEU A 184 6.69 14.31 -12.66
N SER A 185 5.39 14.12 -12.43
CA SER A 185 4.64 13.00 -13.00
C SER A 185 3.15 13.30 -13.14
N ASP A 186 2.54 12.72 -14.19
CA ASP A 186 1.08 12.72 -14.40
C ASP A 186 0.38 11.52 -13.68
N LYS A 187 1.14 10.61 -13.07
CA LYS A 187 0.56 9.48 -12.35
C LYS A 187 -0.13 9.96 -11.07
N PRO A 188 -1.24 9.32 -10.68
CA PRO A 188 -1.87 9.63 -9.40
C PRO A 188 -0.96 9.28 -8.22
N MET A 189 -1.13 9.99 -7.10
CA MET A 189 -0.45 9.71 -5.84
C MET A 189 -1.42 9.75 -4.66
N TYR A 190 -0.96 9.20 -3.54
CA TYR A 190 -1.57 9.37 -2.22
C TYR A 190 -0.47 9.50 -1.16
N LEU A 191 -0.79 10.04 -0.01
CA LEU A 191 0.08 9.96 1.15
C LEU A 191 -0.18 8.60 1.81
N SER A 192 0.80 7.70 1.69
CA SER A 192 0.75 6.37 2.34
C SER A 192 1.04 6.49 3.83
N GLU A 193 1.91 7.43 4.19
CA GLU A 193 2.16 7.87 5.56
C GLU A 193 2.42 9.37 5.57
N ALA A 194 1.95 10.05 6.61
CA ALA A 194 2.25 11.45 6.82
C ALA A 194 2.29 11.76 8.31
N GLY A 195 3.22 12.63 8.70
CA GLY A 195 3.39 13.07 10.07
C GLY A 195 4.44 14.16 10.16
N SER A 196 4.71 14.60 11.39
CA SER A 196 5.89 15.40 11.71
C SER A 196 6.86 14.52 12.50
N ASP A 197 8.14 14.64 12.20
CA ASP A 197 9.18 14.05 13.04
C ASP A 197 9.13 14.67 14.44
N SER A 198 9.26 13.83 15.44
CA SER A 198 9.25 14.23 16.86
C SER A 198 10.66 14.28 17.43
#